data_ed6a9f9d8550b42366847f70f2de163a
#
_entry.id   ed6a9f9d8550b42366847f70f2de163a
#
_cell.length_a   1.000
_cell.length_b   1.000
_cell.length_c   1.000
_cell.angle_alpha   90.00
_cell.angle_beta   90.00
_cell.angle_gamma   90.00
#
_symmetry.space_group_name_H-M   'P 1'
#
loop_
_entity.id
_entity.type
_entity.pdbx_description
1 polymer ?
#
loop_
_entity_poly.entity_id
_entity_poly.type
_entity_poly.pdbx_seq_one_letter_code
_entity_poly.pdbx_strand_id
1 'polypeptide(L)'
;MRNLKRALSLLLAVVMVIGMMVVGASAASYTDFSDKGEIVNKDAVSMLTTLGIIEGKPDGSYAPGEGVDRAQMAKMISVIMNQGTDNSALYENSPTGLTDIASNWAKGHINYCYTTGIIAGRGNGKFDPSAGVTAVEAAKMLLVAAGYDPKTEGLEGADWAINTNALASRLGIFRSFTKDVTQALNRDDAALLIYNALDVEMIEKYENGYAIAYNDSRTILSAMYGVYKVEGVVLGNEYAVLNGTDYDESMMDGKTLLAAGYKIIASTTSNTMVEDPATKKDTTFNMETPVEYLGKTVTMYVRKDTILANSEVLGVTLNEKANTIVTSVANETDMKDLLKGTGISLKNNETEYYVNYGIVKNEDAANDILKLEDNRKSPLTPNSNGIE
;
A
#
# COMPACT_ATOMS: atom_id res chain seq x y z
N MET A 1 3.79 -24.52 29.67
CA MET A 1 4.15 -24.79 28.26
C MET A 1 2.97 -24.78 27.29
N ARG A 2 1.76 -25.26 27.64
CA ARG A 2 0.58 -25.26 26.74
C ARG A 2 -0.01 -23.85 26.56
N ASN A 3 0.04 -23.01 27.59
CA ASN A 3 -0.47 -21.63 27.54
C ASN A 3 0.52 -20.68 26.83
N LEU A 4 1.82 -20.89 26.97
CA LEU A 4 2.84 -20.14 26.25
C LEU A 4 2.76 -20.37 24.73
N LYS A 5 2.46 -21.61 24.29
CA LYS A 5 2.26 -21.93 22.87
C LYS A 5 0.98 -21.30 22.31
N ARG A 6 -0.07 -21.17 23.14
CA ARG A 6 -1.32 -20.48 22.76
C ARG A 6 -1.13 -18.96 22.71
N ALA A 7 -0.43 -18.38 23.68
CA ALA A 7 -0.06 -16.96 23.67
C ALA A 7 0.84 -16.62 22.47
N LEU A 8 1.84 -17.48 22.18
CA LEU A 8 2.71 -17.28 21.03
C LEU A 8 1.97 -17.44 19.69
N SER A 9 1.00 -18.36 19.59
CA SER A 9 0.18 -18.51 18.38
C SER A 9 -0.82 -17.36 18.22
N LEU A 10 -1.32 -16.79 19.30
CA LEU A 10 -2.18 -15.59 19.29
C LEU A 10 -1.37 -14.34 18.93
N LEU A 11 -0.18 -14.18 19.51
CA LEU A 11 0.75 -13.11 19.15
C LEU A 11 1.13 -13.19 17.66
N LEU A 12 1.41 -14.40 17.17
CA LEU A 12 1.72 -14.63 15.75
C LEU A 12 0.51 -14.35 14.85
N ALA A 13 -0.71 -14.69 15.30
CA ALA A 13 -1.94 -14.38 14.56
C ALA A 13 -2.23 -12.87 14.54
N VAL A 14 -2.01 -12.16 15.65
CA VAL A 14 -2.13 -10.70 15.73
C VAL A 14 -1.05 -10.03 14.87
N VAL A 15 0.17 -10.54 14.87
CA VAL A 15 1.26 -10.04 14.00
C VAL A 15 0.97 -10.31 12.53
N MET A 16 0.29 -11.41 12.19
CA MET A 16 -0.11 -11.69 10.80
C MET A 16 -1.28 -10.81 10.30
N VAL A 17 -2.10 -10.26 11.18
CA VAL A 17 -3.19 -9.33 10.81
C VAL A 17 -2.69 -7.89 10.71
N ILE A 18 -1.54 -7.58 11.34
CA ILE A 18 -0.92 -6.25 11.30
C ILE A 18 -0.22 -6.08 9.95
N GLY A 19 -0.92 -5.63 8.96
CA GLY A 19 -0.31 -5.27 7.68
C GLY A 19 -1.09 -5.64 6.43
N MET A 20 -2.22 -6.34 6.53
CA MET A 20 -2.99 -6.67 5.34
C MET A 20 -3.85 -5.47 4.92
N MET A 21 -3.76 -5.10 3.63
CA MET A 21 -4.65 -4.13 3.04
C MET A 21 -6.09 -4.65 3.10
N VAL A 22 -6.97 -3.87 3.70
CA VAL A 22 -8.42 -4.06 3.56
C VAL A 22 -8.82 -3.38 2.28
N VAL A 23 -9.39 -4.11 1.34
CA VAL A 23 -9.82 -3.60 0.04
C VAL A 23 -11.29 -3.23 0.06
N GLY A 24 -11.68 -2.22 -0.71
CA GLY A 24 -13.08 -1.82 -0.88
C GLY A 24 -13.93 -2.97 -1.43
N ALA A 25 -15.22 -2.97 -1.16
CA ALA A 25 -16.15 -4.05 -1.54
C ALA A 25 -16.19 -4.38 -3.05
N SER A 26 -15.73 -3.45 -3.90
CA SER A 26 -15.63 -3.63 -5.35
C SER A 26 -14.19 -3.81 -5.86
N ALA A 27 -13.19 -3.86 -4.97
CA ALA A 27 -11.80 -3.97 -5.33
C ALA A 27 -11.34 -5.43 -5.31
N ALA A 28 -10.54 -5.84 -6.30
CA ALA A 28 -9.93 -7.16 -6.34
C ALA A 28 -8.86 -7.30 -5.25
N SER A 29 -8.74 -8.48 -4.68
CA SER A 29 -7.83 -8.77 -3.56
C SER A 29 -6.97 -9.99 -3.86
N TYR A 30 -5.81 -10.07 -3.18
CA TYR A 30 -5.00 -11.29 -3.19
C TYR A 30 -5.80 -12.51 -2.72
N THR A 31 -6.86 -12.33 -1.93
CA THR A 31 -7.72 -13.42 -1.43
C THR A 31 -8.53 -14.09 -2.51
N ASP A 32 -8.66 -13.47 -3.69
CA ASP A 32 -9.41 -14.00 -4.82
C ASP A 32 -8.63 -15.10 -5.56
N PHE A 33 -7.34 -15.21 -5.30
CA PHE A 33 -6.49 -16.22 -5.92
C PHE A 33 -6.49 -17.55 -5.17
N SER A 34 -6.53 -18.66 -5.92
CA SER A 34 -6.55 -20.01 -5.36
C SER A 34 -5.30 -20.36 -4.55
N ASP A 35 -4.16 -19.76 -4.89
CA ASP A 35 -2.85 -19.92 -4.25
C ASP A 35 -2.48 -18.74 -3.31
N LYS A 36 -3.48 -18.03 -2.80
CA LYS A 36 -3.31 -16.88 -1.89
C LYS A 36 -2.40 -17.13 -0.68
N GLY A 37 -2.28 -18.37 -0.23
CA GLY A 37 -1.41 -18.74 0.88
C GLY A 37 0.08 -18.66 0.55
N GLU A 38 0.45 -18.65 -0.73
CA GLU A 38 1.82 -18.56 -1.23
C GLU A 38 2.25 -17.11 -1.50
N ILE A 39 1.28 -16.18 -1.56
CA ILE A 39 1.53 -14.75 -1.80
C ILE A 39 2.11 -14.12 -0.55
N VAL A 40 3.32 -13.56 -0.65
CA VAL A 40 4.03 -12.88 0.44
C VAL A 40 3.68 -11.39 0.43
N ASN A 41 3.74 -10.74 -0.72
CA ASN A 41 3.51 -9.29 -0.88
C ASN A 41 2.03 -8.97 -1.13
N LYS A 42 1.18 -9.33 -0.16
CA LYS A 42 -0.28 -9.32 -0.27
C LYS A 42 -0.86 -7.97 -0.64
N ASP A 43 -0.39 -6.89 -0.01
CA ASP A 43 -0.84 -5.52 -0.28
C ASP A 43 -0.49 -5.08 -1.70
N ALA A 44 0.71 -5.43 -2.15
CA ALA A 44 1.16 -5.15 -3.50
C ALA A 44 0.27 -5.86 -4.53
N VAL A 45 0.06 -7.17 -4.34
CA VAL A 45 -0.79 -7.96 -5.25
C VAL A 45 -2.22 -7.42 -5.27
N SER A 46 -2.82 -7.12 -4.11
CA SER A 46 -4.18 -6.55 -4.03
C SER A 46 -4.28 -5.21 -4.76
N MET A 47 -3.37 -4.28 -4.47
CA MET A 47 -3.40 -2.96 -5.09
C MET A 47 -3.21 -3.04 -6.60
N LEU A 48 -2.24 -3.82 -7.07
CA LEU A 48 -1.96 -3.92 -8.50
C LEU A 48 -3.07 -4.64 -9.27
N THR A 49 -3.74 -5.61 -8.64
CA THR A 49 -4.93 -6.26 -9.23
C THR A 49 -6.11 -5.28 -9.30
N THR A 50 -6.35 -4.52 -8.23
CA THR A 50 -7.38 -3.46 -8.19
C THR A 50 -7.16 -2.39 -9.25
N LEU A 51 -5.90 -2.04 -9.52
CA LEU A 51 -5.53 -1.05 -10.54
C LEU A 51 -5.47 -1.64 -11.96
N GLY A 52 -5.72 -2.94 -12.14
CA GLY A 52 -5.67 -3.62 -13.43
C GLY A 52 -4.26 -3.78 -14.01
N ILE A 53 -3.22 -3.65 -13.18
CA ILE A 53 -1.81 -3.75 -13.61
C ILE A 53 -1.39 -5.22 -13.77
N ILE A 54 -1.88 -6.07 -12.87
CA ILE A 54 -1.65 -7.51 -12.88
C ILE A 54 -2.96 -8.26 -12.86
N GLU A 55 -2.92 -9.48 -13.39
CA GLU A 55 -4.06 -10.39 -13.47
C GLU A 55 -3.64 -11.78 -12.99
N GLY A 56 -4.63 -12.56 -12.53
CA GLY A 56 -4.46 -13.98 -12.29
C GLY A 56 -4.37 -14.77 -13.59
N LYS A 57 -4.11 -16.05 -13.43
CA LYS A 57 -4.13 -17.02 -14.53
C LYS A 57 -5.54 -17.57 -14.75
N PRO A 58 -5.83 -18.18 -15.93
CA PRO A 58 -7.14 -18.76 -16.21
C PRO A 58 -7.58 -19.87 -15.24
N ASP A 59 -6.63 -20.48 -14.52
CA ASP A 59 -6.91 -21.49 -13.48
C ASP A 59 -7.25 -20.88 -12.11
N GLY A 60 -7.32 -19.55 -12.03
CA GLY A 60 -7.62 -18.82 -10.80
C GLY A 60 -6.41 -18.61 -9.89
N SER A 61 -5.20 -19.03 -10.27
CA SER A 61 -3.99 -18.80 -9.50
C SER A 61 -3.34 -17.46 -9.83
N TYR A 62 -2.55 -16.95 -8.91
CA TYR A 62 -1.61 -15.83 -9.13
C TYR A 62 -0.24 -16.31 -9.60
N ALA A 63 0.19 -17.47 -9.14
CA ALA A 63 1.51 -18.07 -9.35
C ALA A 63 2.68 -17.17 -8.88
N PRO A 64 2.75 -16.82 -7.58
CA PRO A 64 3.73 -15.85 -7.04
C PRO A 64 5.19 -16.25 -7.30
N GLY A 65 5.49 -17.54 -7.31
CA GLY A 65 6.84 -18.06 -7.54
C GLY A 65 7.30 -18.10 -8.99
N GLU A 66 6.42 -17.87 -9.96
CA GLU A 66 6.78 -17.91 -11.39
C GLU A 66 7.64 -16.73 -11.78
N GLY A 67 8.67 -17.00 -12.62
CA GLY A 67 9.58 -15.95 -13.09
C GLY A 67 8.89 -14.93 -14.00
N VAL A 68 9.34 -13.68 -13.94
CA VAL A 68 8.89 -12.60 -14.81
C VAL A 68 9.93 -12.35 -15.89
N ASP A 69 9.49 -12.38 -17.15
CA ASP A 69 10.32 -12.02 -18.28
C ASP A 69 10.21 -10.52 -18.64
N ARG A 70 11.08 -10.07 -19.54
CA ARG A 70 11.14 -8.67 -19.96
C ARG A 70 9.88 -8.23 -20.74
N ALA A 71 9.23 -9.15 -21.45
CA ALA A 71 7.98 -8.87 -22.16
C ALA A 71 6.82 -8.65 -21.18
N GLN A 72 6.73 -9.47 -20.14
CA GLN A 72 5.74 -9.31 -19.07
C GLN A 72 5.95 -8.00 -18.29
N MET A 73 7.20 -7.65 -17.99
CA MET A 73 7.50 -6.36 -17.34
C MET A 73 7.12 -5.18 -18.24
N ALA A 74 7.39 -5.24 -19.53
CA ALA A 74 6.96 -4.22 -20.49
C ALA A 74 5.42 -4.09 -20.55
N LYS A 75 4.68 -5.22 -20.52
CA LYS A 75 3.22 -5.19 -20.40
C LYS A 75 2.78 -4.42 -19.15
N MET A 76 3.26 -4.79 -17.97
CA MET A 76 2.87 -4.15 -16.72
C MET A 76 3.13 -2.65 -16.74
N ILE A 77 4.31 -2.23 -17.19
CA ILE A 77 4.65 -0.80 -17.28
C ILE A 77 3.78 -0.07 -18.30
N SER A 78 3.55 -0.65 -19.47
CA SER A 78 2.69 -0.01 -20.48
C SER A 78 1.26 0.16 -19.98
N VAL A 79 0.72 -0.81 -19.25
CA VAL A 79 -0.61 -0.74 -18.62
C VAL A 79 -0.64 0.36 -17.56
N ILE A 80 0.41 0.47 -16.71
CA ILE A 80 0.54 1.56 -15.73
C ILE A 80 0.46 2.92 -16.44
N MET A 81 1.28 3.13 -17.44
CA MET A 81 1.39 4.42 -18.13
C MET A 81 0.17 4.74 -19.00
N ASN A 82 -0.69 3.76 -19.26
CA ASN A 82 -2.00 3.91 -19.90
C ASN A 82 -3.18 3.78 -18.93
N GLN A 83 -2.95 4.09 -17.65
CA GLN A 83 -4.02 4.22 -16.63
C GLN A 83 -4.85 2.92 -16.45
N GLY A 84 -4.19 1.78 -16.44
CA GLY A 84 -4.83 0.46 -16.31
C GLY A 84 -5.44 -0.09 -17.60
N THR A 85 -5.27 0.61 -18.74
CA THR A 85 -5.85 0.19 -20.03
C THR A 85 -4.78 -0.48 -20.91
N ASP A 86 -5.14 -1.60 -21.52
CA ASP A 86 -4.30 -2.24 -22.55
C ASP A 86 -4.50 -1.51 -23.90
N ASN A 87 -3.56 -0.64 -24.23
CA ASN A 87 -3.51 0.10 -25.49
C ASN A 87 -2.47 -0.49 -26.49
N SER A 88 -1.98 -1.71 -26.26
CA SER A 88 -0.91 -2.33 -27.04
C SER A 88 -1.21 -2.41 -28.55
N ALA A 89 -2.46 -2.63 -28.91
CA ALA A 89 -2.89 -2.68 -30.31
C ALA A 89 -2.57 -1.40 -31.10
N LEU A 90 -2.53 -0.24 -30.46
CA LEU A 90 -2.19 1.03 -31.12
C LEU A 90 -0.69 1.11 -31.51
N TYR A 91 0.15 0.34 -30.83
CA TYR A 91 1.61 0.36 -31.00
C TYR A 91 2.16 -0.85 -31.75
N GLU A 92 1.30 -1.79 -32.18
CA GLU A 92 1.70 -3.05 -32.82
C GLU A 92 2.60 -2.85 -34.04
N ASN A 93 2.40 -1.75 -34.77
CA ASN A 93 3.15 -1.43 -36.00
C ASN A 93 4.13 -0.24 -35.83
N SER A 94 4.41 0.18 -34.58
CA SER A 94 5.37 1.25 -34.32
C SER A 94 6.79 0.84 -34.74
N PRO A 95 7.53 1.66 -35.48
CA PRO A 95 8.88 1.31 -35.92
C PRO A 95 9.89 1.47 -34.78
N THR A 96 10.40 0.37 -34.26
CA THR A 96 11.39 0.37 -33.16
C THR A 96 12.78 -0.12 -33.60
N GLY A 97 12.89 -0.79 -34.76
CA GLY A 97 14.14 -1.43 -35.18
C GLY A 97 14.49 -2.68 -34.37
N LEU A 98 13.63 -3.12 -33.44
CA LEU A 98 13.82 -4.37 -32.70
C LEU A 98 13.49 -5.57 -33.60
N THR A 99 14.42 -6.52 -33.70
CA THR A 99 14.35 -7.62 -34.68
C THR A 99 13.77 -8.91 -34.06
N ASP A 100 13.72 -9.03 -32.76
CA ASP A 100 13.35 -10.26 -32.01
C ASP A 100 11.96 -10.22 -31.36
N ILE A 101 11.15 -9.22 -31.68
CA ILE A 101 9.81 -9.05 -31.13
C ILE A 101 8.67 -9.29 -32.13
N ALA A 102 8.98 -9.57 -33.39
CA ALA A 102 8.01 -9.58 -34.50
C ALA A 102 6.83 -10.55 -34.27
N SER A 103 7.07 -11.70 -33.66
CA SER A 103 6.06 -12.72 -33.31
C SER A 103 5.78 -12.79 -31.81
N ASN A 104 6.32 -11.85 -31.01
CA ASN A 104 6.10 -11.86 -29.57
C ASN A 104 4.70 -11.29 -29.24
N TRP A 105 3.98 -11.95 -28.33
CA TRP A 105 2.65 -11.55 -27.90
C TRP A 105 2.60 -10.13 -27.31
N ALA A 106 3.69 -9.68 -26.68
CA ALA A 106 3.80 -8.37 -26.06
C ALA A 106 4.36 -7.29 -27.00
N LYS A 107 4.44 -7.54 -28.32
CA LYS A 107 5.04 -6.62 -29.28
C LYS A 107 4.54 -5.18 -29.14
N GLY A 108 3.24 -4.97 -29.05
CA GLY A 108 2.67 -3.63 -28.88
C GLY A 108 3.09 -2.96 -27.58
N HIS A 109 3.14 -3.69 -26.47
CA HIS A 109 3.62 -3.18 -25.18
C HIS A 109 5.12 -2.82 -25.23
N ILE A 110 5.94 -3.67 -25.83
CA ILE A 110 7.37 -3.42 -26.02
C ILE A 110 7.58 -2.20 -26.91
N ASN A 111 6.85 -2.10 -28.02
CA ASN A 111 6.92 -0.95 -28.91
C ASN A 111 6.52 0.35 -28.20
N TYR A 112 5.44 0.35 -27.41
CA TYR A 112 5.06 1.50 -26.59
C TYR A 112 6.21 1.93 -25.68
N CYS A 113 6.71 1.03 -24.84
CA CYS A 113 7.76 1.34 -23.87
C CYS A 113 9.08 1.76 -24.56
N TYR A 114 9.39 1.21 -25.72
CA TYR A 114 10.58 1.57 -26.47
C TYR A 114 10.45 2.95 -27.12
N THR A 115 9.32 3.26 -27.75
CA THR A 115 9.10 4.56 -28.42
C THR A 115 8.96 5.71 -27.43
N THR A 116 8.50 5.44 -26.21
CA THR A 116 8.44 6.41 -25.12
C THR A 116 9.76 6.51 -24.32
N GLY A 117 10.77 5.71 -24.68
CA GLY A 117 12.08 5.72 -24.04
C GLY A 117 12.15 5.02 -22.67
N ILE A 118 11.06 4.40 -22.23
CA ILE A 118 11.01 3.72 -20.93
C ILE A 118 11.91 2.49 -20.88
N ILE A 119 12.01 1.77 -21.99
CA ILE A 119 12.90 0.63 -22.12
C ILE A 119 13.95 0.85 -23.20
N ALA A 120 15.09 0.22 -23.02
CA ALA A 120 16.14 0.11 -24.02
C ALA A 120 16.30 -1.34 -24.45
N GLY A 121 16.79 -1.54 -25.67
CA GLY A 121 17.23 -2.85 -26.12
C GLY A 121 18.54 -3.29 -25.44
N ARG A 122 18.91 -4.54 -25.64
CA ARG A 122 20.19 -5.10 -25.17
C ARG A 122 21.36 -4.83 -26.14
N GLY A 123 21.14 -4.00 -27.14
CA GLY A 123 22.05 -3.76 -28.24
C GLY A 123 21.76 -4.63 -29.48
N ASN A 124 22.38 -4.30 -30.59
CA ASN A 124 22.24 -5.02 -31.87
C ASN A 124 20.78 -5.18 -32.36
N GLY A 125 19.89 -4.23 -32.02
CA GLY A 125 18.49 -4.28 -32.41
C GLY A 125 17.68 -5.39 -31.71
N LYS A 126 18.10 -5.84 -30.53
CA LYS A 126 17.41 -6.88 -29.77
C LYS A 126 16.84 -6.33 -28.45
N PHE A 127 15.67 -6.80 -28.07
CA PHE A 127 15.05 -6.57 -26.78
C PHE A 127 15.22 -7.74 -25.81
N ASP A 128 15.27 -8.95 -26.33
CA ASP A 128 15.34 -10.22 -25.60
C ASP A 128 14.10 -10.44 -24.71
N PRO A 129 12.90 -10.55 -25.30
CA PRO A 129 11.62 -10.51 -24.58
C PRO A 129 11.43 -11.64 -23.58
N SER A 130 11.97 -12.82 -23.86
CA SER A 130 11.82 -14.01 -23.02
C SER A 130 12.90 -14.15 -21.93
N ALA A 131 13.87 -13.25 -21.87
CA ALA A 131 14.85 -13.28 -20.80
C ALA A 131 14.20 -12.83 -19.49
N GLY A 132 14.56 -13.51 -18.39
CA GLY A 132 14.13 -13.09 -17.05
C GLY A 132 14.60 -11.66 -16.75
N VAL A 133 13.71 -10.84 -16.18
CA VAL A 133 14.05 -9.48 -15.77
C VAL A 133 14.64 -9.47 -14.37
N THR A 134 15.78 -8.85 -14.17
CA THR A 134 16.37 -8.68 -12.83
C THR A 134 15.72 -7.51 -12.08
N ALA A 135 15.85 -7.50 -10.74
CA ALA A 135 15.28 -6.42 -9.93
C ALA A 135 15.85 -5.04 -10.31
N VAL A 136 17.17 -4.97 -10.60
CA VAL A 136 17.78 -3.70 -11.01
C VAL A 136 17.34 -3.28 -12.41
N GLU A 137 17.12 -4.21 -13.35
CA GLU A 137 16.56 -3.90 -14.67
C GLU A 137 15.11 -3.38 -14.56
N ALA A 138 14.28 -4.04 -13.75
CA ALA A 138 12.91 -3.60 -13.48
C ALA A 138 12.89 -2.21 -12.83
N ALA A 139 13.74 -1.98 -11.83
CA ALA A 139 13.85 -0.67 -11.18
C ALA A 139 14.25 0.44 -12.17
N LYS A 140 15.19 0.18 -13.07
CA LYS A 140 15.54 1.14 -14.14
C LYS A 140 14.32 1.48 -14.99
N MET A 141 13.57 0.48 -15.46
CA MET A 141 12.37 0.71 -16.27
C MET A 141 11.34 1.56 -15.52
N LEU A 142 11.12 1.29 -14.21
CA LEU A 142 10.18 2.02 -13.37
C LEU A 142 10.63 3.46 -13.11
N LEU A 143 11.93 3.70 -12.89
CA LEU A 143 12.50 5.04 -12.74
C LEU A 143 12.29 5.87 -14.00
N VAL A 144 12.58 5.29 -15.17
CA VAL A 144 12.39 5.99 -16.45
C VAL A 144 10.90 6.26 -16.70
N ALA A 145 10.01 5.35 -16.34
CA ALA A 145 8.57 5.58 -16.39
C ALA A 145 8.12 6.74 -15.48
N ALA A 146 8.80 6.95 -14.35
CA ALA A 146 8.57 8.12 -13.47
C ALA A 146 9.20 9.42 -13.99
N GLY A 147 9.88 9.40 -15.15
CA GLY A 147 10.48 10.59 -15.76
C GLY A 147 11.96 10.82 -15.43
N TYR A 148 12.63 9.89 -14.74
CA TYR A 148 14.07 9.99 -14.50
C TYR A 148 14.84 9.78 -15.79
N ASP A 149 15.64 10.78 -16.19
CA ASP A 149 16.41 10.74 -17.42
C ASP A 149 17.62 9.79 -17.30
N PRO A 150 17.69 8.74 -18.14
CA PRO A 150 18.72 7.72 -17.99
C PRO A 150 20.14 8.24 -18.12
N LYS A 151 20.36 9.25 -18.96
CA LYS A 151 21.69 9.81 -19.19
C LYS A 151 22.12 10.69 -18.02
N THR A 152 21.24 11.55 -17.56
CA THR A 152 21.54 12.48 -16.47
C THR A 152 21.73 11.76 -15.14
N GLU A 153 20.91 10.73 -14.87
CA GLU A 153 21.01 9.92 -13.66
C GLU A 153 22.07 8.80 -13.75
N GLY A 154 22.78 8.71 -14.90
CA GLY A 154 23.81 7.68 -15.09
C GLY A 154 23.26 6.24 -15.14
N LEU A 155 22.00 6.08 -15.56
CA LEU A 155 21.36 4.77 -15.69
C LEU A 155 21.76 4.07 -17.03
N GLU A 156 22.79 4.58 -17.67
CA GLU A 156 23.40 4.04 -18.90
C GLU A 156 24.91 3.90 -18.73
N GLY A 157 25.57 3.19 -19.67
CA GLY A 157 27.02 2.98 -19.62
C GLY A 157 27.44 1.89 -18.63
N ALA A 158 28.71 1.90 -18.20
CA ALA A 158 29.30 0.80 -17.42
C ALA A 158 28.71 0.68 -16.00
N ASP A 159 28.40 1.80 -15.38
CA ASP A 159 27.95 1.87 -13.96
C ASP A 159 26.43 1.91 -13.81
N TRP A 160 25.66 1.67 -14.87
CA TRP A 160 24.22 1.80 -14.88
C TRP A 160 23.52 1.04 -13.75
N ALA A 161 23.96 -0.18 -13.47
CA ALA A 161 23.33 -1.01 -12.45
C ALA A 161 23.58 -0.50 -11.04
N ILE A 162 24.78 0.01 -10.76
CA ILE A 162 25.15 0.60 -9.47
C ILE A 162 24.34 1.87 -9.24
N ASN A 163 24.28 2.76 -10.23
CA ASN A 163 23.53 4.01 -10.16
C ASN A 163 22.02 3.75 -10.04
N THR A 164 21.48 2.79 -10.80
CA THR A 164 20.09 2.38 -10.69
C THR A 164 19.77 1.87 -9.28
N ASN A 165 20.63 0.98 -8.74
CA ASN A 165 20.42 0.45 -7.39
C ASN A 165 20.43 1.57 -6.32
N ALA A 166 21.37 2.50 -6.42
CA ALA A 166 21.46 3.63 -5.49
C ALA A 166 20.22 4.54 -5.56
N LEU A 167 19.80 4.90 -6.77
CA LEU A 167 18.63 5.77 -6.98
C LEU A 167 17.33 5.07 -6.56
N ALA A 168 17.12 3.82 -6.97
CA ALA A 168 15.94 3.04 -6.63
C ALA A 168 15.82 2.79 -5.11
N SER A 169 16.94 2.53 -4.42
CA SER A 169 16.98 2.38 -2.96
C SER A 169 16.62 3.69 -2.27
N ARG A 170 17.17 4.82 -2.71
CA ARG A 170 16.88 6.15 -2.19
C ARG A 170 15.40 6.53 -2.34
N LEU A 171 14.80 6.18 -3.47
CA LEU A 171 13.40 6.47 -3.78
C LEU A 171 12.43 5.40 -3.23
N GLY A 172 12.94 4.38 -2.56
CA GLY A 172 12.13 3.37 -1.89
C GLY A 172 11.56 2.27 -2.79
N ILE A 173 11.99 2.13 -4.04
CA ILE A 173 11.55 1.04 -4.94
C ILE A 173 11.91 -0.32 -4.35
N PHE A 174 13.08 -0.43 -3.69
CA PHE A 174 13.52 -1.66 -3.02
C PHE A 174 13.10 -1.76 -1.55
N ARG A 175 12.14 -0.95 -1.08
CA ARG A 175 11.60 -1.07 0.27
C ARG A 175 11.02 -2.49 0.48
N SER A 176 11.44 -3.15 1.56
CA SER A 176 11.07 -4.54 1.90
C SER A 176 11.53 -5.61 0.91
N PHE A 177 12.30 -5.26 -0.11
CA PHE A 177 12.92 -6.22 -1.01
C PHE A 177 14.25 -6.70 -0.39
N THR A 178 14.36 -8.01 -0.12
CA THR A 178 15.49 -8.58 0.62
C THR A 178 16.42 -9.47 -0.21
N LYS A 179 16.06 -9.69 -1.49
CA LYS A 179 16.85 -10.53 -2.40
C LYS A 179 17.94 -9.73 -3.11
N ASP A 180 18.87 -10.43 -3.74
CA ASP A 180 19.89 -9.82 -4.57
C ASP A 180 19.23 -9.16 -5.80
N VAL A 181 19.52 -7.86 -6.00
CA VAL A 181 18.94 -7.06 -7.09
C VAL A 181 19.38 -7.49 -8.48
N THR A 182 20.42 -8.30 -8.58
CA THR A 182 20.92 -8.88 -9.86
C THR A 182 20.21 -10.17 -10.25
N GLN A 183 19.40 -10.74 -9.38
CA GLN A 183 18.63 -11.95 -9.68
C GLN A 183 17.34 -11.62 -10.43
N ALA A 184 16.88 -12.59 -11.23
CA ALA A 184 15.60 -12.51 -11.91
C ALA A 184 14.45 -12.51 -10.92
N LEU A 185 13.45 -11.67 -11.18
CA LEU A 185 12.26 -11.54 -10.36
C LEU A 185 11.28 -12.68 -10.57
N ASN A 186 10.58 -13.08 -9.52
CA ASN A 186 9.33 -13.78 -9.64
C ASN A 186 8.15 -12.78 -9.65
N ARG A 187 6.92 -13.28 -9.84
CA ARG A 187 5.73 -12.43 -9.94
C ARG A 187 5.43 -11.67 -8.65
N ASP A 188 5.66 -12.28 -7.49
CA ASP A 188 5.42 -11.66 -6.18
C ASP A 188 6.43 -10.54 -5.90
N ASP A 189 7.70 -10.76 -6.21
CA ASP A 189 8.74 -9.74 -6.11
C ASP A 189 8.53 -8.58 -7.09
N ALA A 190 8.14 -8.89 -8.33
CA ALA A 190 7.83 -7.86 -9.32
C ALA A 190 6.66 -7.00 -8.87
N ALA A 191 5.63 -7.61 -8.28
CA ALA A 191 4.51 -6.87 -7.70
C ALA A 191 4.98 -5.90 -6.59
N LEU A 192 5.87 -6.34 -5.69
CA LEU A 192 6.43 -5.48 -4.65
C LEU A 192 7.16 -4.27 -5.23
N LEU A 193 8.04 -4.48 -6.22
CA LEU A 193 8.80 -3.39 -6.83
C LEU A 193 7.88 -2.39 -7.54
N ILE A 194 6.89 -2.88 -8.29
CA ILE A 194 5.93 -2.02 -8.99
C ILE A 194 5.09 -1.24 -7.96
N TYR A 195 4.57 -1.90 -6.93
CA TYR A 195 3.79 -1.26 -5.86
C TYR A 195 4.56 -0.13 -5.18
N ASN A 196 5.84 -0.37 -4.84
CA ASN A 196 6.69 0.65 -4.28
C ASN A 196 6.97 1.80 -5.27
N ALA A 197 7.12 1.48 -6.56
CA ALA A 197 7.37 2.48 -7.59
C ALA A 197 6.16 3.38 -7.85
N LEU A 198 4.93 2.93 -7.58
CA LEU A 198 3.74 3.77 -7.68
C LEU A 198 3.83 5.03 -6.79
N ASP A 199 4.61 4.98 -5.72
CA ASP A 199 4.85 6.10 -4.79
C ASP A 199 5.98 7.03 -5.23
N VAL A 200 6.72 6.69 -6.28
CA VAL A 200 7.84 7.52 -6.75
C VAL A 200 7.30 8.82 -7.34
N GLU A 201 7.85 9.93 -6.87
CA GLU A 201 7.53 11.27 -7.38
C GLU A 201 7.97 11.39 -8.84
N MET A 202 7.09 11.89 -9.68
CA MET A 202 7.36 12.03 -11.12
C MET A 202 8.18 13.28 -11.42
N ILE A 203 9.11 13.15 -12.35
CA ILE A 203 9.98 14.24 -12.80
C ILE A 203 9.37 14.91 -14.02
N GLU A 204 9.21 16.25 -13.95
CA GLU A 204 8.71 17.08 -15.04
C GLU A 204 9.80 17.38 -16.06
N LYS A 205 10.99 17.74 -15.58
CA LYS A 205 12.13 18.18 -16.40
C LYS A 205 13.44 18.10 -15.64
N TYR A 206 14.52 18.38 -16.37
CA TYR A 206 15.86 18.60 -15.80
C TYR A 206 16.32 20.02 -16.02
N GLU A 207 16.86 20.65 -14.99
CA GLU A 207 17.50 21.97 -15.07
C GLU A 207 18.90 21.92 -14.45
N ASN A 208 19.92 22.34 -15.19
CA ASN A 208 21.31 22.31 -14.75
C ASN A 208 21.79 20.93 -14.21
N GLY A 209 21.25 19.85 -14.74
CA GLY A 209 21.56 18.48 -14.32
C GLY A 209 20.78 18.00 -13.10
N TYR A 210 19.83 18.78 -12.56
CA TYR A 210 18.99 18.39 -11.44
C TYR A 210 17.58 18.02 -11.89
N ALA A 211 17.06 16.93 -11.35
CA ALA A 211 15.69 16.52 -11.55
C ALA A 211 14.73 17.50 -10.86
N ILE A 212 13.75 17.99 -11.61
CA ILE A 212 12.70 18.88 -11.12
C ILE A 212 11.38 18.11 -11.18
N ALA A 213 10.83 17.81 -10.02
CA ALA A 213 9.53 17.18 -9.91
C ALA A 213 8.40 18.14 -10.32
N TYR A 214 7.24 17.57 -10.63
CA TYR A 214 6.04 18.37 -10.84
C TYR A 214 5.69 19.19 -9.59
N ASN A 215 5.20 20.40 -9.77
CA ASN A 215 4.85 21.30 -8.67
C ASN A 215 3.81 20.73 -7.69
N ASP A 216 3.01 19.77 -8.12
CA ASP A 216 2.01 19.10 -7.29
C ASP A 216 2.53 17.80 -6.65
N SER A 217 3.83 17.55 -6.71
CA SER A 217 4.49 16.35 -6.15
C SER A 217 3.79 15.04 -6.50
N ARG A 218 3.19 15.00 -7.72
CA ARG A 218 2.49 13.80 -8.17
C ARG A 218 3.40 12.59 -8.24
N THR A 219 2.86 11.46 -7.83
CA THR A 219 3.49 10.16 -8.00
C THR A 219 2.90 9.44 -9.21
N ILE A 220 3.48 8.31 -9.60
CA ILE A 220 2.88 7.45 -10.65
C ILE A 220 1.43 7.11 -10.25
N LEU A 221 1.16 6.78 -8.99
CA LEU A 221 -0.17 6.44 -8.49
C LEU A 221 -1.17 7.58 -8.70
N SER A 222 -0.83 8.77 -8.26
CA SER A 222 -1.75 9.91 -8.37
C SER A 222 -1.89 10.42 -9.80
N ALA A 223 -0.81 10.42 -10.59
CA ALA A 223 -0.82 10.91 -11.96
C ALA A 223 -1.57 9.97 -12.92
N MET A 224 -1.36 8.65 -12.79
CA MET A 224 -1.94 7.68 -13.72
C MET A 224 -3.34 7.22 -13.29
N TYR A 225 -3.61 7.12 -12.00
CA TYR A 225 -4.85 6.51 -11.49
C TYR A 225 -5.75 7.48 -10.72
N GLY A 226 -5.30 8.71 -10.48
CA GLY A 226 -6.03 9.68 -9.64
C GLY A 226 -6.18 9.19 -8.19
N VAL A 227 -5.32 8.27 -7.75
CA VAL A 227 -5.35 7.69 -6.40
C VAL A 227 -4.34 8.39 -5.52
N TYR A 228 -4.81 8.82 -4.35
CA TYR A 228 -4.02 9.50 -3.34
C TYR A 228 -4.00 8.68 -2.06
N LYS A 229 -3.00 8.93 -1.22
CA LYS A 229 -2.93 8.37 0.13
C LYS A 229 -3.46 9.37 1.14
N VAL A 230 -4.34 8.93 2.01
CA VAL A 230 -4.85 9.70 3.14
C VAL A 230 -4.40 9.01 4.41
N GLU A 231 -3.58 9.68 5.22
CA GLU A 231 -3.09 9.15 6.50
C GLU A 231 -3.82 9.84 7.65
N GLY A 232 -4.43 9.04 8.52
CA GLY A 232 -5.17 9.56 9.67
C GLY A 232 -5.44 8.49 10.72
N VAL A 233 -5.88 8.94 11.90
CA VAL A 233 -6.26 8.05 13.01
C VAL A 233 -7.71 7.65 12.85
N VAL A 234 -8.01 6.36 12.97
CA VAL A 234 -9.37 5.84 12.96
C VAL A 234 -10.04 6.14 14.31
N LEU A 235 -11.07 6.97 14.31
CA LEU A 235 -11.89 7.29 15.49
C LEU A 235 -13.11 6.41 15.62
N GLY A 236 -13.58 5.86 14.51
CA GLY A 236 -14.76 4.99 14.50
C GLY A 236 -14.76 4.08 13.28
N ASN A 237 -15.42 2.95 13.41
CA ASN A 237 -15.74 2.01 12.35
C ASN A 237 -17.11 1.37 12.66
N GLU A 238 -17.52 0.37 11.87
CA GLU A 238 -18.82 -0.28 12.07
C GLU A 238 -18.98 -0.97 13.43
N TYR A 239 -17.87 -1.30 14.09
CA TYR A 239 -17.90 -2.01 15.39
C TYR A 239 -17.96 -1.08 16.59
N ALA A 240 -17.23 0.03 16.54
CA ALA A 240 -17.11 0.93 17.67
C ALA A 240 -16.68 2.35 17.27
N VAL A 241 -16.96 3.30 18.15
CA VAL A 241 -16.50 4.70 18.09
C VAL A 241 -15.72 5.01 19.36
N LEU A 242 -14.53 5.64 19.24
CA LEU A 242 -13.73 6.00 20.41
C LEU A 242 -14.47 6.97 21.33
N ASN A 243 -14.31 6.77 22.65
CA ASN A 243 -14.91 7.64 23.63
C ASN A 243 -14.46 9.10 23.47
N GLY A 244 -15.39 10.04 23.61
CA GLY A 244 -15.14 11.46 23.39
C GLY A 244 -15.27 11.90 21.92
N THR A 245 -15.58 11.00 21.01
CA THR A 245 -15.92 11.31 19.62
C THR A 245 -17.39 11.68 19.55
N ASP A 246 -17.68 12.91 19.09
CA ASP A 246 -19.06 13.39 18.90
C ASP A 246 -19.59 12.89 17.54
N TYR A 247 -20.01 11.62 17.51
CA TYR A 247 -20.49 10.97 16.29
C TYR A 247 -21.58 9.96 16.60
N ASP A 248 -22.60 9.91 15.74
CA ASP A 248 -23.69 8.95 15.86
C ASP A 248 -23.24 7.57 15.33
N GLU A 249 -23.21 6.58 16.22
CA GLU A 249 -22.83 5.20 15.89
C GLU A 249 -23.65 4.60 14.74
N SER A 250 -24.92 4.99 14.61
CA SER A 250 -25.80 4.51 13.53
C SER A 250 -25.30 4.93 12.14
N MET A 251 -24.44 5.95 12.06
CA MET A 251 -23.85 6.42 10.82
C MET A 251 -22.59 5.66 10.40
N MET A 252 -22.11 4.73 11.23
CA MET A 252 -20.83 4.04 11.00
C MET A 252 -20.96 2.75 10.19
N ASP A 253 -22.17 2.32 9.86
CA ASP A 253 -22.42 1.10 9.11
C ASP A 253 -21.66 1.10 7.76
N GLY A 254 -20.78 0.13 7.53
CA GLY A 254 -19.92 0.06 6.35
C GLY A 254 -18.94 1.24 6.18
N LYS A 255 -18.62 1.97 7.26
CA LYS A 255 -17.85 3.21 7.19
C LYS A 255 -16.72 3.26 8.19
N THR A 256 -15.76 4.15 7.92
CA THR A 256 -14.65 4.48 8.81
C THR A 256 -14.55 5.98 8.97
N LEU A 257 -14.46 6.44 10.22
CA LEU A 257 -14.27 7.83 10.60
C LEU A 257 -12.79 8.09 10.87
N LEU A 258 -12.20 9.02 10.13
CA LEU A 258 -10.85 9.53 10.39
C LEU A 258 -10.89 10.83 11.19
N ALA A 259 -9.97 10.95 12.15
CA ALA A 259 -9.75 12.15 12.93
C ALA A 259 -9.41 13.36 12.05
N ALA A 260 -9.86 14.54 12.45
CA ALA A 260 -9.44 15.81 11.88
C ALA A 260 -7.91 15.94 11.85
N GLY A 261 -7.39 16.59 10.83
CA GLY A 261 -5.95 16.75 10.65
C GLY A 261 -5.26 15.56 9.94
N TYR A 262 -6.02 14.67 9.32
CA TYR A 262 -5.45 13.67 8.41
C TYR A 262 -4.62 14.34 7.31
N LYS A 263 -3.59 13.64 6.82
CA LYS A 263 -2.69 14.11 5.79
C LYS A 263 -3.04 13.49 4.44
N ILE A 264 -3.06 14.30 3.39
CA ILE A 264 -3.13 13.83 2.01
C ILE A 264 -1.72 13.83 1.44
N ILE A 265 -1.25 12.66 1.00
CA ILE A 265 0.09 12.46 0.48
C ILE A 265 0.05 12.45 -1.04
N ALA A 266 1.09 13.01 -1.66
CA ALA A 266 1.20 13.25 -3.10
C ALA A 266 0.14 14.21 -3.66
N SER A 267 -0.29 15.16 -2.82
CA SER A 267 -1.02 16.34 -3.23
C SER A 267 -0.31 17.55 -2.65
N THR A 268 0.08 18.51 -3.48
CA THR A 268 0.52 19.81 -2.99
C THR A 268 -0.65 20.77 -2.82
N THR A 269 -0.45 21.76 -1.99
CA THR A 269 -1.40 22.81 -1.64
C THR A 269 -1.89 23.65 -2.83
N SER A 270 -1.32 23.51 -4.02
CA SER A 270 -1.65 24.37 -5.15
C SER A 270 -2.72 23.84 -6.10
N ASN A 271 -3.10 22.58 -6.03
CA ASN A 271 -4.13 22.06 -6.91
C ASN A 271 -5.02 20.99 -6.27
N THR A 272 -6.19 21.40 -5.88
CA THR A 272 -7.47 20.69 -5.89
C THR A 272 -7.81 19.72 -4.78
N MET A 273 -6.90 19.34 -3.89
CA MET A 273 -7.32 19.04 -2.53
C MET A 273 -6.86 20.22 -1.68
N VAL A 274 -7.49 21.35 -1.91
CA VAL A 274 -7.43 22.46 -0.99
C VAL A 274 -7.66 21.87 0.38
N GLU A 275 -6.93 22.35 1.40
CA GLU A 275 -7.42 22.30 2.76
C GLU A 275 -8.83 22.89 2.73
N ASP A 276 -9.78 22.05 2.33
CA ASP A 276 -11.19 22.36 2.55
C ASP A 276 -11.27 22.66 4.05
N PRO A 277 -11.89 23.74 4.47
CA PRO A 277 -12.22 23.90 5.88
C PRO A 277 -12.90 22.67 6.48
N ALA A 278 -13.50 21.81 5.66
CA ALA A 278 -13.96 20.48 6.01
C ALA A 278 -12.84 19.50 6.43
N THR A 279 -11.61 19.63 5.95
CA THR A 279 -10.47 18.76 6.35
C THR A 279 -10.02 19.00 7.79
N LYS A 280 -10.50 20.05 8.43
CA LYS A 280 -10.32 20.29 9.87
C LYS A 280 -11.32 19.54 10.73
N LYS A 281 -12.25 18.80 10.12
CA LYS A 281 -13.25 18.00 10.79
C LYS A 281 -12.98 16.52 10.58
N ASP A 282 -13.42 15.73 11.52
CA ASP A 282 -13.49 14.29 11.36
C ASP A 282 -14.23 13.95 10.08
N THR A 283 -13.70 13.04 9.29
CA THR A 283 -14.23 12.72 7.96
C THR A 283 -14.54 11.25 7.85
N THR A 284 -15.76 10.93 7.43
CA THR A 284 -16.23 9.57 7.22
C THR A 284 -15.98 9.13 5.78
N PHE A 285 -15.43 7.93 5.64
CA PHE A 285 -15.18 7.27 4.36
C PHE A 285 -16.06 6.02 4.24
N ASN A 286 -16.56 5.73 3.04
CA ASN A 286 -17.33 4.53 2.73
C ASN A 286 -16.36 3.33 2.60
N MET A 287 -15.92 2.82 3.72
CA MET A 287 -14.99 1.71 3.81
C MET A 287 -15.10 1.06 5.17
N GLU A 288 -15.33 -0.24 5.21
CA GLU A 288 -15.24 -1.03 6.43
C GLU A 288 -13.77 -1.20 6.82
N THR A 289 -13.49 -1.11 8.11
CA THR A 289 -12.16 -1.42 8.64
C THR A 289 -12.26 -2.40 9.79
N PRO A 290 -11.26 -3.28 9.95
CA PRO A 290 -11.20 -4.19 11.08
C PRO A 290 -11.24 -3.42 12.41
N VAL A 291 -11.82 -4.03 13.41
CA VAL A 291 -11.94 -3.42 14.74
C VAL A 291 -10.59 -3.02 15.34
N GLU A 292 -9.56 -3.80 15.07
CA GLU A 292 -8.19 -3.54 15.52
C GLU A 292 -7.55 -2.29 14.89
N TYR A 293 -8.18 -1.66 13.89
CA TYR A 293 -7.69 -0.39 13.34
C TYR A 293 -8.13 0.81 14.18
N LEU A 294 -9.10 0.63 15.06
CA LEU A 294 -9.60 1.68 15.93
C LEU A 294 -8.47 2.29 16.78
N GLY A 295 -8.36 3.60 16.79
CA GLY A 295 -7.31 4.33 17.49
C GLY A 295 -5.92 4.30 16.81
N LYS A 296 -5.79 3.60 15.70
CA LYS A 296 -4.52 3.51 14.97
C LYS A 296 -4.49 4.44 13.77
N THR A 297 -3.31 4.85 13.39
CA THR A 297 -3.07 5.56 12.13
C THR A 297 -3.10 4.57 10.99
N VAL A 298 -3.90 4.86 9.99
CA VAL A 298 -4.02 4.10 8.75
C VAL A 298 -3.58 4.92 7.56
N THR A 299 -3.28 4.24 6.46
CA THR A 299 -3.13 4.81 5.13
C THR A 299 -4.27 4.29 4.27
N MET A 300 -5.16 5.18 3.84
CA MET A 300 -6.24 4.89 2.88
C MET A 300 -5.77 5.27 1.47
N TYR A 301 -6.06 4.41 0.51
CA TYR A 301 -5.87 4.66 -0.91
C TYR A 301 -7.18 5.12 -1.50
N VAL A 302 -7.24 6.40 -1.87
CA VAL A 302 -8.49 7.08 -2.21
C VAL A 302 -8.44 7.58 -3.65
N ARG A 303 -9.37 7.13 -4.50
CA ARG A 303 -9.56 7.74 -5.82
C ARG A 303 -10.38 9.00 -5.64
N LYS A 304 -9.74 10.12 -5.93
CA LYS A 304 -10.25 11.46 -5.61
C LYS A 304 -11.58 11.75 -6.29
N ASP A 305 -12.55 12.18 -5.48
CA ASP A 305 -13.73 12.93 -5.92
C ASP A 305 -13.57 14.42 -5.53
N THR A 306 -14.48 15.27 -5.99
CA THR A 306 -14.56 16.71 -5.62
C THR A 306 -14.74 16.88 -4.11
N ILE A 307 -15.47 15.96 -3.48
CA ILE A 307 -15.67 15.89 -2.02
C ILE A 307 -14.94 14.64 -1.52
N LEU A 308 -13.96 14.82 -0.66
CA LEU A 308 -13.12 13.72 -0.17
C LEU A 308 -13.92 12.59 0.48
N ALA A 309 -14.96 12.93 1.28
CA ALA A 309 -15.84 11.93 1.90
C ALA A 309 -16.60 11.04 0.89
N ASN A 310 -16.79 11.51 -0.34
CA ASN A 310 -17.45 10.75 -1.41
C ASN A 310 -16.46 9.98 -2.28
N SER A 311 -15.16 10.09 -2.00
CA SER A 311 -14.13 9.42 -2.79
C SER A 311 -14.21 7.91 -2.60
N GLU A 312 -13.93 7.18 -3.67
CA GLU A 312 -13.81 5.73 -3.64
C GLU A 312 -12.56 5.33 -2.86
N VAL A 313 -12.71 4.55 -1.80
CA VAL A 313 -11.58 3.96 -1.08
C VAL A 313 -11.27 2.60 -1.69
N LEU A 314 -10.09 2.48 -2.30
CA LEU A 314 -9.63 1.24 -2.93
C LEU A 314 -9.09 0.25 -1.89
N GLY A 315 -8.51 0.76 -0.81
CA GLY A 315 -7.97 -0.06 0.25
C GLY A 315 -7.44 0.76 1.42
N VAL A 316 -7.25 0.10 2.55
CA VAL A 316 -6.73 0.67 3.79
C VAL A 316 -5.67 -0.24 4.36
N THR A 317 -4.54 0.32 4.79
CA THR A 317 -3.48 -0.40 5.48
C THR A 317 -3.13 0.29 6.79
N LEU A 318 -2.60 -0.45 7.76
CA LEU A 318 -1.99 0.17 8.93
C LEU A 318 -0.71 0.92 8.52
N ASN A 319 -0.56 2.12 9.04
CA ASN A 319 0.68 2.86 8.88
C ASN A 319 1.70 2.39 9.93
N GLU A 320 2.53 1.41 9.58
CA GLU A 320 3.49 0.79 10.51
C GLU A 320 4.47 1.80 11.12
N LYS A 321 4.80 2.88 10.41
CA LYS A 321 5.72 3.91 10.89
C LYS A 321 5.08 4.84 11.92
N ALA A 322 3.78 5.06 11.81
CA ALA A 322 3.03 5.94 12.70
C ALA A 322 2.49 5.20 13.95
N ASN A 323 2.33 3.88 13.84
CA ASN A 323 1.82 3.06 14.93
C ASN A 323 2.96 2.42 15.71
N THR A 324 3.06 2.75 16.99
CA THR A 324 4.01 2.11 17.91
C THR A 324 3.22 1.23 18.86
N ILE A 325 3.56 -0.06 18.91
CA ILE A 325 2.98 -0.98 19.87
C ILE A 325 3.76 -0.84 21.18
N VAL A 326 3.07 -0.47 22.24
CA VAL A 326 3.62 -0.36 23.58
C VAL A 326 2.87 -1.32 24.48
N THR A 327 3.61 -2.20 25.15
CA THR A 327 3.08 -3.09 26.18
C THR A 327 3.39 -2.53 27.55
N SER A 328 2.38 -2.46 28.41
CA SER A 328 2.52 -2.05 29.80
C SER A 328 1.58 -2.87 30.67
N VAL A 329 1.83 -2.90 31.96
CA VAL A 329 0.97 -3.57 32.94
C VAL A 329 0.04 -2.53 33.56
N ALA A 330 -1.27 -2.74 33.46
CA ALA A 330 -2.27 -1.94 34.12
C ALA A 330 -2.78 -2.68 35.37
N ASN A 331 -2.95 -1.97 36.46
CA ASN A 331 -3.53 -2.54 37.68
C ASN A 331 -5.08 -2.46 37.63
N GLU A 332 -5.74 -3.10 38.57
CA GLU A 332 -7.20 -3.17 38.63
C GLU A 332 -7.86 -1.77 38.73
N THR A 333 -7.20 -0.80 39.36
CA THR A 333 -7.72 0.56 39.51
C THR A 333 -7.69 1.28 38.17
N ASP A 334 -6.56 1.17 37.43
CA ASP A 334 -6.41 1.77 36.11
C ASP A 334 -7.47 1.20 35.14
N MET A 335 -7.74 -0.10 35.24
CA MET A 335 -8.76 -0.75 34.42
C MET A 335 -10.16 -0.28 34.73
N LYS A 336 -10.49 -0.11 36.05
CA LYS A 336 -11.76 0.44 36.47
C LYS A 336 -11.97 1.87 36.00
N ASP A 337 -10.91 2.67 35.98
CA ASP A 337 -10.97 4.05 35.53
C ASP A 337 -11.13 4.12 34.00
N LEU A 338 -10.46 3.25 33.26
CA LEU A 338 -10.67 3.10 31.82
C LEU A 338 -12.12 2.76 31.50
N LEU A 339 -12.72 1.79 32.20
CA LEU A 339 -14.10 1.36 32.02
C LEU A 339 -15.15 2.43 32.40
N LYS A 340 -14.78 3.39 33.23
CA LYS A 340 -15.64 4.54 33.56
C LYS A 340 -15.56 5.67 32.53
N GLY A 341 -14.79 5.50 31.48
CA GLY A 341 -14.57 6.54 30.48
C GLY A 341 -13.54 7.60 30.85
N THR A 342 -12.85 7.37 31.96
CA THR A 342 -11.72 8.21 32.36
C THR A 342 -10.48 7.63 31.69
N GLY A 343 -9.78 8.40 30.86
CA GLY A 343 -8.52 7.95 30.26
C GLY A 343 -7.53 7.54 31.36
N ILE A 344 -6.74 6.51 31.10
CA ILE A 344 -5.65 6.10 31.97
C ILE A 344 -4.31 6.44 31.36
N SER A 345 -3.33 6.67 32.23
CA SER A 345 -1.94 6.90 31.81
C SER A 345 -1.13 5.66 32.12
N LEU A 346 -0.50 5.10 31.10
CA LEU A 346 0.43 3.98 31.23
C LEU A 346 1.85 4.46 30.97
N LYS A 347 2.81 4.01 31.77
CA LYS A 347 4.22 4.35 31.60
C LYS A 347 5.01 3.19 31.06
N ASN A 348 5.80 3.46 30.02
CA ASN A 348 6.78 2.55 29.51
C ASN A 348 8.08 3.32 29.19
N ASN A 349 9.18 2.94 29.82
CA ASN A 349 10.48 3.57 29.65
C ASN A 349 10.43 5.11 29.71
N GLU A 350 9.84 5.66 30.78
CA GLU A 350 9.67 7.10 31.02
C GLU A 350 8.68 7.82 30.07
N THR A 351 8.16 7.17 29.07
CA THR A 351 7.13 7.71 28.19
C THR A 351 5.74 7.40 28.76
N GLU A 352 4.91 8.42 28.82
CA GLU A 352 3.53 8.31 29.30
C GLU A 352 2.58 8.21 28.10
N TYR A 353 1.70 7.21 28.13
CA TYR A 353 0.72 6.97 27.08
C TYR A 353 -0.69 7.12 27.68
N TYR A 354 -1.51 7.86 26.98
CA TYR A 354 -2.92 7.96 27.30
C TYR A 354 -3.70 6.86 26.60
N VAL A 355 -4.46 6.10 27.34
CA VAL A 355 -5.32 5.02 26.82
C VAL A 355 -6.77 5.44 26.97
N ASN A 356 -7.52 5.31 25.90
CA ASN A 356 -8.96 5.51 25.89
C ASN A 356 -9.63 4.24 25.35
N TYR A 357 -10.94 4.11 25.51
CA TYR A 357 -11.70 2.97 25.00
C TYR A 357 -12.78 3.43 24.01
N GLY A 358 -13.25 2.54 23.16
CA GLY A 358 -14.32 2.80 22.21
C GLY A 358 -15.70 2.49 22.77
N ILE A 359 -16.70 3.15 22.25
CA ILE A 359 -18.11 2.79 22.45
C ILE A 359 -18.45 1.68 21.44
N VAL A 360 -18.83 0.53 21.94
CA VAL A 360 -19.06 -0.67 21.14
C VAL A 360 -20.50 -0.74 20.68
N LYS A 361 -20.76 -0.93 19.42
CA LYS A 361 -22.10 -1.00 18.83
C LYS A 361 -22.91 -2.21 19.29
N ASN A 362 -22.24 -3.34 19.47
CA ASN A 362 -22.90 -4.57 19.94
C ASN A 362 -21.97 -5.38 20.85
N GLU A 363 -22.59 -6.24 21.66
CA GLU A 363 -21.88 -7.01 22.66
C GLU A 363 -20.95 -8.09 22.06
N ASP A 364 -21.29 -8.61 20.89
CA ASP A 364 -20.48 -9.60 20.19
C ASP A 364 -19.20 -8.98 19.62
N ALA A 365 -19.31 -7.81 19.01
CA ALA A 365 -18.13 -7.05 18.56
C ALA A 365 -17.21 -6.70 19.73
N ALA A 366 -17.76 -6.32 20.89
CA ALA A 366 -16.98 -6.06 22.11
C ALA A 366 -16.15 -7.27 22.53
N ASN A 367 -16.74 -8.45 22.46
CA ASN A 367 -16.08 -9.68 22.84
C ASN A 367 -14.95 -10.04 21.87
N ASP A 368 -15.13 -9.77 20.59
CA ASP A 368 -14.10 -9.98 19.57
C ASP A 368 -12.94 -8.98 19.69
N ILE A 369 -13.25 -7.70 19.93
CA ILE A 369 -12.28 -6.64 20.14
C ILE A 369 -11.36 -6.93 21.32
N LEU A 370 -11.98 -7.28 22.44
CA LEU A 370 -11.26 -7.38 23.69
C LEU A 370 -10.77 -8.80 23.96
N LYS A 371 -11.14 -9.79 23.11
CA LYS A 371 -10.84 -11.23 23.25
C LYS A 371 -11.02 -11.70 24.68
N LEU A 372 -12.19 -11.37 25.23
CA LEU A 372 -12.50 -11.60 26.61
C LEU A 372 -12.64 -13.09 26.87
N GLU A 373 -11.71 -13.62 27.65
CA GLU A 373 -11.87 -14.94 28.19
C GLU A 373 -13.04 -14.97 29.17
N ASP A 374 -13.99 -15.85 28.91
CA ASP A 374 -14.98 -16.46 29.78
C ASP A 374 -15.87 -15.59 30.68
N ASN A 375 -15.68 -14.30 30.86
CA ASN A 375 -16.53 -13.50 31.72
C ASN A 375 -17.04 -12.24 30.99
N ARG A 376 -17.95 -12.46 30.07
CA ARG A 376 -18.52 -11.49 29.12
C ARG A 376 -19.32 -10.34 29.73
N LYS A 377 -19.33 -10.24 31.04
CA LYS A 377 -20.02 -9.17 31.77
C LYS A 377 -19.14 -7.97 32.11
N SER A 378 -17.82 -8.11 31.91
CA SER A 378 -16.86 -7.03 32.11
C SER A 378 -15.80 -7.08 31.05
N PRO A 379 -15.75 -6.11 30.16
CA PRO A 379 -14.87 -6.16 28.99
C PRO A 379 -13.38 -6.17 29.31
N LEU A 380 -12.98 -5.90 30.51
CA LEU A 380 -11.57 -5.92 30.89
C LEU A 380 -11.47 -6.48 32.31
N THR A 381 -11.28 -7.77 32.44
CA THR A 381 -11.00 -8.38 33.75
C THR A 381 -9.48 -8.52 33.88
N PRO A 382 -8.83 -7.74 34.75
CA PRO A 382 -7.42 -7.93 35.03
C PRO A 382 -7.18 -9.33 35.54
N ASN A 383 -6.25 -10.05 34.95
CA ASN A 383 -5.73 -11.25 35.57
C ASN A 383 -4.67 -10.86 36.62
N SER A 384 -4.18 -11.83 37.40
CA SER A 384 -3.17 -11.60 38.42
C SER A 384 -1.84 -11.03 37.89
N ASN A 385 -1.66 -10.96 36.58
CA ASN A 385 -0.45 -10.50 35.90
C ASN A 385 -0.68 -9.23 35.07
N GLY A 386 -1.87 -8.60 35.16
CA GLY A 386 -2.25 -7.45 34.31
C GLY A 386 -2.95 -7.87 33.03
N ILE A 387 -3.26 -6.91 32.19
CA ILE A 387 -3.83 -7.12 30.86
C ILE A 387 -2.70 -7.02 29.86
N GLU A 388 -2.53 -8.04 29.06
CA GLU A 388 -1.62 -8.05 27.91
C GLU A 388 -2.31 -7.49 26.68
#